data_8960928f33a7ffd6d76bde8d53f0c16d
#
_entry.id   8960928f33a7ffd6d76bde8d53f0c16d
#
_cell.length_a   1.000
_cell.length_b   1.000
_cell.length_c   1.000
_cell.angle_alpha   90.00
_cell.angle_beta   90.00
_cell.angle_gamma   90.00
#
_symmetry.space_group_name_H-M   'P 1'
#
loop_
_entity.id
_entity.type
_entity.pdbx_description
1 polymer ?
#
loop_
_entity_poly.entity_id
_entity_poly.type
_entity_poly.pdbx_seq_one_letter_code
_entity_poly.pdbx_strand_id
1 'polypeptide(L)'
;MRSVGRPLCEHYGLSKGKSLNSFVNEAGEGDSQKLLLDLFDYYEAHYPTEYDHTQDSSCSTRIDSEKQALYLKCKDISTREKSLQVPLHNSVAYLKVVFNSEYISSQIGLLMEMRTKNPADAIGKSKDLIESCCKTILERQGEDWSGDDSVAQLAKHTAKVLAIDANEIDGSTEAGKLTKQVLGGLQGIASGVAEYRNRFGTGHGKEASFQELPIRHAKLIVGATITLVEYYWETYEWRKGQGYLK
;
A
#
# COMPACT_ATOMS: atom_id res chain seq x y z
N MET A 1 10.48 8.08 22.43
CA MET A 1 9.32 8.23 23.31
C MET A 1 8.69 9.64 23.34
N ARG A 2 9.41 10.71 23.03
CA ARG A 2 8.83 12.08 22.91
C ARG A 2 8.10 12.32 21.58
N SER A 3 8.29 11.46 20.59
CA SER A 3 7.72 11.61 19.25
C SER A 3 6.22 11.37 19.17
N VAL A 4 5.60 10.73 20.15
CA VAL A 4 4.16 10.41 20.20
C VAL A 4 3.37 11.35 21.13
N GLY A 5 3.96 12.46 21.55
CA GLY A 5 3.28 13.59 22.18
C GLY A 5 2.93 13.47 23.66
N ARG A 6 2.89 12.27 24.25
CA ARG A 6 2.73 12.02 25.68
C ARG A 6 3.59 10.84 26.13
N PRO A 7 4.20 10.88 27.32
CA PRO A 7 4.83 9.69 27.87
C PRO A 7 3.80 8.55 27.94
N LEU A 8 4.11 7.40 27.33
CA LEU A 8 3.19 6.26 27.28
C LEU A 8 2.68 5.84 28.66
N CYS A 9 3.52 5.99 29.69
CA CYS A 9 3.12 5.67 31.07
C CYS A 9 2.00 6.58 31.60
N GLU A 10 2.01 7.88 31.24
CA GLU A 10 0.96 8.82 31.63
C GLU A 10 -0.33 8.55 30.88
N HIS A 11 -0.21 8.19 29.60
CA HIS A 11 -1.36 7.90 28.74
C HIS A 11 -2.12 6.63 29.22
N TYR A 12 -1.38 5.56 29.52
CA TYR A 12 -1.97 4.26 29.88
C TYR A 12 -2.12 4.05 31.40
N GLY A 13 -1.49 4.88 32.22
CA GLY A 13 -1.48 4.68 33.66
C GLY A 13 -0.81 3.38 34.13
N LEU A 14 0.08 2.80 33.29
CA LEU A 14 0.70 1.51 33.50
C LEU A 14 2.24 1.64 33.65
N SER A 15 2.90 0.55 34.04
CA SER A 15 4.38 0.48 34.02
C SER A 15 4.93 0.60 32.60
N LYS A 16 6.19 1.03 32.43
CA LYS A 16 6.84 1.28 31.13
C LYS A 16 6.65 0.12 30.11
N GLY A 17 6.86 -1.11 30.54
CA GLY A 17 6.73 -2.28 29.66
C GLY A 17 5.28 -2.58 29.28
N LYS A 18 4.36 -2.44 30.23
CA LYS A 18 2.93 -2.63 29.96
C LYS A 18 2.36 -1.52 29.06
N SER A 19 2.74 -0.27 29.30
CA SER A 19 2.35 0.87 28.46
C SER A 19 2.87 0.74 27.03
N LEU A 20 4.10 0.26 26.84
CA LEU A 20 4.66 -0.02 25.52
C LEU A 20 3.87 -1.12 24.81
N ASN A 21 3.54 -2.19 25.51
CA ASN A 21 2.78 -3.31 24.96
C ASN A 21 1.35 -2.87 24.56
N SER A 22 0.67 -2.08 25.39
CA SER A 22 -0.64 -1.50 25.05
C SER A 22 -0.53 -0.60 23.81
N PHE A 23 0.47 0.26 23.75
CA PHE A 23 0.69 1.13 22.59
C PHE A 23 0.90 0.31 21.30
N VAL A 24 1.77 -0.70 21.32
CA VAL A 24 2.04 -1.53 20.13
C VAL A 24 0.80 -2.28 19.65
N ASN A 25 -0.08 -2.71 20.57
CA ASN A 25 -1.32 -3.40 20.24
C ASN A 25 -2.41 -2.47 19.68
N GLU A 26 -2.41 -1.20 20.07
CA GLU A 26 -3.43 -0.22 19.71
C GLU A 26 -2.98 0.73 18.59
N ALA A 27 -1.68 0.94 18.43
CA ALA A 27 -1.13 1.87 17.46
C ALA A 27 -1.34 1.38 16.03
N GLY A 28 -1.58 2.32 15.13
CA GLY A 28 -1.54 2.07 13.69
C GLY A 28 -0.15 1.64 13.22
N GLU A 29 -0.08 1.01 12.04
CA GLU A 29 1.17 0.50 11.46
C GLU A 29 2.27 1.58 11.39
N GLY A 30 1.90 2.83 11.01
CA GLY A 30 2.83 3.96 10.92
C GLY A 30 3.40 4.42 12.25
N ASP A 31 2.58 4.45 13.31
CA ASP A 31 3.02 4.88 14.64
C ASP A 31 3.89 3.83 15.31
N SER A 32 3.55 2.55 15.14
CA SER A 32 4.37 1.43 15.62
C SER A 32 5.73 1.40 14.93
N GLN A 33 5.77 1.65 13.62
CA GLN A 33 7.01 1.71 12.84
C GLN A 33 7.88 2.90 13.25
N LYS A 34 7.28 4.06 13.46
CA LYS A 34 8.00 5.25 13.94
C LYS A 34 8.59 5.03 15.32
N LEU A 35 7.82 4.44 16.24
CA LEU A 35 8.33 4.07 17.56
C LEU A 35 9.51 3.11 17.48
N LEU A 36 9.43 2.10 16.61
CA LEU A 36 10.50 1.12 16.44
C LEU A 36 11.79 1.78 15.93
N LEU A 37 11.69 2.71 14.98
CA LEU A 37 12.83 3.49 14.50
C LEU A 37 13.44 4.37 15.58
N ASP A 38 12.61 5.10 16.34
CA ASP A 38 13.07 5.92 17.47
C ASP A 38 13.79 5.06 18.54
N LEU A 39 13.34 3.81 18.74
CA LEU A 39 14.01 2.86 19.65
C LEU A 39 15.36 2.37 19.11
N PHE A 40 15.49 2.15 17.80
CA PHE A 40 16.77 1.80 17.19
C PHE A 40 17.75 2.95 17.28
N ASP A 41 17.34 4.17 16.96
CA ASP A 41 18.18 5.37 17.08
C ASP A 41 18.64 5.59 18.55
N TYR A 42 17.73 5.39 19.51
CA TYR A 42 18.07 5.47 20.93
C TYR A 42 19.08 4.37 21.33
N TYR A 43 18.89 3.13 20.86
CA TYR A 43 19.80 2.05 21.17
C TYR A 43 21.20 2.32 20.59
N GLU A 44 21.29 2.74 19.33
CA GLU A 44 22.57 3.06 18.66
C GLU A 44 23.30 4.23 19.33
N ALA A 45 22.55 5.23 19.82
CA ALA A 45 23.14 6.38 20.50
C ALA A 45 23.69 6.07 21.91
N HIS A 46 23.17 5.02 22.58
CA HIS A 46 23.51 4.74 23.98
C HIS A 46 24.27 3.44 24.19
N TYR A 47 24.29 2.55 23.19
CA TYR A 47 24.96 1.27 23.27
C TYR A 47 25.84 1.09 22.03
N PRO A 48 27.17 0.77 22.22
CA PRO A 48 28.06 0.56 21.09
C PRO A 48 27.59 -0.66 20.29
N THR A 49 27.41 -0.46 18.99
CA THR A 49 26.98 -1.50 18.03
C THR A 49 28.15 -2.15 17.32
N GLU A 50 29.35 -1.53 17.37
CA GLU A 50 30.59 -2.03 16.79
C GLU A 50 31.71 -2.04 17.82
N TYR A 51 32.60 -3.02 17.74
CA TYR A 51 33.79 -3.13 18.59
C TYR A 51 34.84 -2.17 18.02
N ASP A 52 35.10 -1.07 18.69
CA ASP A 52 36.29 -0.24 18.42
C ASP A 52 37.48 -0.81 19.13
N HIS A 53 38.35 -1.49 18.40
CA HIS A 53 39.58 -2.11 18.91
C HIS A 53 40.68 -1.09 19.33
N THR A 54 40.40 0.21 19.23
CA THR A 54 41.40 1.28 19.41
C THR A 54 41.37 1.99 20.77
N GLN A 55 40.44 1.67 21.67
CA GLN A 55 40.33 2.33 22.97
C GLN A 55 40.59 1.39 24.15
N ASP A 56 41.40 1.90 25.03
CA ASP A 56 42.02 1.39 26.24
C ASP A 56 41.11 0.59 27.21
N SER A 57 41.67 -0.44 27.78
CA SER A 57 41.08 -1.55 28.51
C SER A 57 40.46 -1.26 29.90
N SER A 58 39.98 -0.06 30.21
CA SER A 58 39.47 0.27 31.55
C SER A 58 37.96 0.46 31.67
N CYS A 59 37.20 0.40 30.59
CA CYS A 59 35.74 0.45 30.64
C CYS A 59 35.13 -0.73 29.88
N SER A 60 35.03 -1.89 30.57
CA SER A 60 34.39 -3.07 30.00
C SER A 60 32.87 -2.90 30.02
N THR A 61 32.32 -2.14 29.07
CA THR A 61 30.93 -2.33 28.71
C THR A 61 30.84 -3.61 27.90
N ARG A 62 30.70 -4.74 28.64
CA ARG A 62 30.53 -6.07 28.04
C ARG A 62 29.29 -5.99 27.12
N ILE A 63 29.53 -6.01 25.81
CA ILE A 63 28.44 -6.13 24.84
C ILE A 63 27.74 -7.45 25.16
N ASP A 64 26.47 -7.33 25.55
CA ASP A 64 25.61 -8.50 25.73
C ASP A 64 25.32 -9.05 24.32
N SER A 65 26.05 -10.09 23.94
CA SER A 65 26.00 -10.69 22.60
C SER A 65 24.61 -11.16 22.21
N GLU A 66 23.79 -11.55 23.19
CA GLU A 66 22.37 -11.93 22.92
C GLU A 66 21.51 -10.72 22.56
N LYS A 67 21.69 -9.62 23.28
CA LYS A 67 20.95 -8.38 22.99
C LYS A 67 21.36 -7.78 21.65
N GLN A 68 22.66 -7.82 21.32
CA GLN A 68 23.15 -7.37 20.03
C GLN A 68 22.62 -8.24 18.89
N ALA A 69 22.61 -9.55 19.03
CA ALA A 69 22.03 -10.46 18.03
C ALA A 69 20.52 -10.21 17.82
N LEU A 70 19.79 -9.98 18.92
CA LEU A 70 18.36 -9.64 18.87
C LEU A 70 18.13 -8.30 18.18
N TYR A 71 18.93 -7.28 18.53
CA TYR A 71 18.88 -5.96 17.89
C TYR A 71 19.10 -6.06 16.37
N LEU A 72 20.16 -6.74 15.92
CA LEU A 72 20.46 -6.91 14.50
C LEU A 72 19.34 -7.65 13.76
N LYS A 73 18.75 -8.67 14.39
CA LYS A 73 17.61 -9.38 13.84
C LYS A 73 16.37 -8.50 13.70
N CYS A 74 16.05 -7.69 14.70
CA CYS A 74 14.94 -6.75 14.65
C CYS A 74 15.17 -5.66 13.60
N LYS A 75 16.40 -5.14 13.49
CA LYS A 75 16.79 -4.15 12.48
C LYS A 75 16.69 -4.72 11.07
N ASP A 76 17.13 -5.96 10.84
CA ASP A 76 17.01 -6.65 9.56
C ASP A 76 15.53 -6.83 9.15
N ILE A 77 14.66 -7.28 10.06
CA ILE A 77 13.23 -7.42 9.81
C ILE A 77 12.61 -6.06 9.46
N SER A 78 12.89 -5.01 10.24
CA SER A 78 12.38 -3.66 9.99
C SER A 78 12.86 -3.08 8.66
N THR A 79 14.11 -3.35 8.28
CA THR A 79 14.68 -2.90 7.00
C THR A 79 14.07 -3.65 5.82
N ARG A 80 13.83 -4.95 5.95
CA ARG A 80 13.12 -5.76 4.93
C ARG A 80 11.68 -5.28 4.74
N GLU A 81 10.96 -5.01 5.81
CA GLU A 81 9.60 -4.44 5.71
C GLU A 81 9.60 -3.08 5.03
N LYS A 82 10.55 -2.20 5.35
CA LYS A 82 10.74 -0.93 4.64
C LYS A 82 10.99 -1.13 3.15
N SER A 83 11.90 -2.04 2.79
CA SER A 83 12.25 -2.29 1.39
C SER A 83 11.10 -2.90 0.59
N LEU A 84 10.23 -3.68 1.23
CA LEU A 84 9.02 -4.25 0.60
C LEU A 84 7.86 -3.24 0.49
N GLN A 85 7.85 -2.20 1.32
CA GLN A 85 6.79 -1.19 1.33
C GLN A 85 7.13 0.06 0.50
N VAL A 86 8.43 0.37 0.30
CA VAL A 86 8.86 1.60 -0.39
C VAL A 86 8.24 1.76 -1.77
N PRO A 87 8.21 0.78 -2.68
CA PRO A 87 7.59 0.95 -3.99
C PRO A 87 6.11 1.31 -3.88
N LEU A 88 5.33 0.56 -3.10
CA LEU A 88 3.89 0.80 -2.96
C LEU A 88 3.59 2.13 -2.25
N HIS A 89 4.40 2.55 -1.27
CA HIS A 89 4.25 3.84 -0.61
C HIS A 89 4.55 5.02 -1.55
N ASN A 90 5.53 4.88 -2.43
CA ASN A 90 5.84 5.90 -3.42
C ASN A 90 4.68 6.05 -4.42
N SER A 91 4.12 4.95 -4.92
CA SER A 91 2.94 4.94 -5.78
C SER A 91 1.73 5.57 -5.08
N VAL A 92 1.49 5.22 -3.82
CA VAL A 92 0.42 5.82 -3.01
C VAL A 92 0.62 7.32 -2.82
N ALA A 93 1.84 7.77 -2.52
CA ALA A 93 2.15 9.19 -2.36
C ALA A 93 1.95 9.95 -3.68
N TYR A 94 2.42 9.39 -4.79
CA TYR A 94 2.21 9.92 -6.12
C TYR A 94 0.73 10.09 -6.45
N LEU A 95 -0.06 9.02 -6.29
CA LEU A 95 -1.50 9.06 -6.60
C LEU A 95 -2.25 10.11 -5.76
N LYS A 96 -1.92 10.28 -4.48
CA LYS A 96 -2.52 11.33 -3.64
C LYS A 96 -2.26 12.73 -4.17
N VAL A 97 -1.08 12.97 -4.74
CA VAL A 97 -0.70 14.27 -5.31
C VAL A 97 -1.40 14.50 -6.65
N VAL A 98 -1.33 13.54 -7.57
CA VAL A 98 -1.79 13.73 -8.95
C VAL A 98 -3.30 13.79 -9.10
N PHE A 99 -4.04 13.05 -8.29
CA PHE A 99 -5.49 13.18 -8.25
C PHE A 99 -5.95 14.55 -7.73
N ASN A 100 -5.13 15.19 -6.90
CA ASN A 100 -5.44 16.48 -6.27
C ASN A 100 -6.87 16.54 -5.70
N SER A 101 -7.29 15.46 -5.04
CA SER A 101 -8.62 15.26 -4.48
C SER A 101 -8.51 14.77 -3.05
N GLU A 102 -9.05 15.54 -2.11
CA GLU A 102 -9.09 15.16 -0.69
C GLU A 102 -9.88 13.85 -0.50
N TYR A 103 -10.98 13.67 -1.25
CA TYR A 103 -11.76 12.45 -1.25
C TYR A 103 -10.92 11.24 -1.66
N ILE A 104 -10.24 11.29 -2.81
CA ILE A 104 -9.43 10.17 -3.30
C ILE A 104 -8.23 9.92 -2.37
N SER A 105 -7.58 10.96 -1.88
CA SER A 105 -6.50 10.85 -0.90
C SER A 105 -6.93 10.14 0.37
N SER A 106 -8.13 10.46 0.87
CA SER A 106 -8.75 9.78 2.01
C SER A 106 -9.04 8.30 1.71
N GLN A 107 -9.62 7.99 0.53
CA GLN A 107 -9.89 6.60 0.13
C GLN A 107 -8.62 5.76 0.02
N ILE A 108 -7.54 6.32 -0.53
CA ILE A 108 -6.23 5.64 -0.59
C ILE A 108 -5.68 5.42 0.82
N GLY A 109 -5.79 6.40 1.71
CA GLY A 109 -5.37 6.28 3.12
C GLY A 109 -6.10 5.13 3.83
N LEU A 110 -7.43 5.09 3.71
CA LEU A 110 -8.26 4.02 4.28
C LEU A 110 -7.92 2.65 3.68
N LEU A 111 -7.71 2.57 2.35
CA LEU A 111 -7.32 1.35 1.67
C LEU A 111 -6.03 0.78 2.24
N MET A 112 -5.02 1.61 2.43
CA MET A 112 -3.73 1.20 2.97
C MET A 112 -3.82 0.74 4.43
N GLU A 113 -4.66 1.36 5.23
CA GLU A 113 -4.93 0.94 6.61
C GLU A 113 -5.69 -0.39 6.68
N MET A 114 -6.77 -0.51 5.90
CA MET A 114 -7.66 -1.66 5.94
C MET A 114 -7.05 -2.94 5.39
N ARG A 115 -6.03 -2.88 4.52
CA ARG A 115 -5.40 -4.08 3.92
C ARG A 115 -4.90 -5.12 4.92
N THR A 116 -4.63 -4.70 6.16
CA THR A 116 -4.20 -5.57 7.27
C THR A 116 -5.22 -5.71 8.36
N LYS A 117 -5.99 -4.65 8.64
CA LYS A 117 -6.96 -4.60 9.74
C LYS A 117 -8.33 -5.17 9.34
N ASN A 118 -8.78 -4.90 8.13
CA ASN A 118 -10.06 -5.38 7.61
C ASN A 118 -9.95 -5.72 6.11
N PRO A 119 -9.50 -6.94 5.77
CA PRO A 119 -9.33 -7.38 4.39
C PRO A 119 -10.56 -7.21 3.50
N ALA A 120 -11.76 -7.43 4.03
CA ALA A 120 -13.00 -7.31 3.27
C ALA A 120 -13.30 -5.86 2.85
N ASP A 121 -13.08 -4.90 3.75
CA ASP A 121 -13.22 -3.47 3.44
C ASP A 121 -12.14 -2.99 2.48
N ALA A 122 -10.90 -3.47 2.61
CA ALA A 122 -9.83 -3.15 1.67
C ALA A 122 -10.18 -3.56 0.24
N ILE A 123 -10.83 -4.70 0.04
CA ILE A 123 -11.29 -5.13 -1.28
C ILE A 123 -12.39 -4.20 -1.81
N GLY A 124 -13.34 -3.80 -0.97
CA GLY A 124 -14.37 -2.82 -1.33
C GLY A 124 -13.77 -1.51 -1.79
N LYS A 125 -12.85 -0.96 -1.00
CA LYS A 125 -12.13 0.27 -1.32
C LYS A 125 -11.23 0.16 -2.56
N SER A 126 -10.67 -1.02 -2.84
CA SER A 126 -9.93 -1.29 -4.08
C SER A 126 -10.80 -1.11 -5.31
N LYS A 127 -12.03 -1.67 -5.28
CA LYS A 127 -13.01 -1.47 -6.36
C LYS A 127 -13.35 0.01 -6.52
N ASP A 128 -13.68 0.71 -5.43
CA ASP A 128 -14.07 2.10 -5.45
C ASP A 128 -12.95 2.99 -6.02
N LEU A 129 -11.69 2.70 -5.72
CA LEU A 129 -10.54 3.45 -6.24
C LEU A 129 -10.36 3.27 -7.75
N ILE A 130 -10.50 2.05 -8.28
CA ILE A 130 -10.46 1.81 -9.74
C ILE A 130 -11.58 2.58 -10.42
N GLU A 131 -12.79 2.47 -9.88
CA GLU A 131 -13.98 3.15 -10.42
C GLU A 131 -13.78 4.67 -10.45
N SER A 132 -13.30 5.27 -9.35
CA SER A 132 -13.03 6.71 -9.27
C SER A 132 -11.95 7.16 -10.25
N CYS A 133 -10.88 6.39 -10.43
CA CYS A 133 -9.84 6.67 -11.42
C CYS A 133 -10.42 6.69 -12.84
N CYS A 134 -11.12 5.61 -13.22
CA CYS A 134 -11.69 5.48 -14.54
C CYS A 134 -12.68 6.62 -14.85
N LYS A 135 -13.62 6.88 -13.95
CA LYS A 135 -14.60 7.95 -14.10
C LYS A 135 -13.93 9.32 -14.24
N THR A 136 -12.91 9.60 -13.45
CA THR A 136 -12.18 10.87 -13.52
C THR A 136 -11.48 11.06 -14.86
N ILE A 137 -10.85 10.02 -15.40
CA ILE A 137 -10.18 10.08 -16.70
C ILE A 137 -11.22 10.28 -17.82
N LEU A 138 -12.30 9.49 -17.82
CA LEU A 138 -13.37 9.58 -18.82
C LEU A 138 -14.03 10.96 -18.80
N GLU A 139 -14.39 11.48 -17.62
CA GLU A 139 -14.96 12.82 -17.45
C GLU A 139 -14.06 13.90 -18.04
N ARG A 140 -12.75 13.87 -17.74
CA ARG A 140 -11.80 14.85 -18.27
C ARG A 140 -11.62 14.77 -19.78
N GLN A 141 -11.92 13.62 -20.40
CA GLN A 141 -11.89 13.45 -21.85
C GLN A 141 -13.24 13.79 -22.52
N GLY A 142 -14.29 13.99 -21.73
CA GLY A 142 -15.64 14.23 -22.22
C GLY A 142 -16.29 12.96 -22.77
N GLU A 143 -15.90 11.82 -22.23
CA GLU A 143 -16.48 10.51 -22.54
C GLU A 143 -17.66 10.22 -21.61
N ASP A 144 -18.75 9.71 -22.14
CA ASP A 144 -19.92 9.32 -21.38
C ASP A 144 -19.80 7.86 -20.88
N TRP A 145 -20.35 7.59 -19.72
CA TRP A 145 -20.48 6.23 -19.17
C TRP A 145 -21.87 6.05 -18.54
N SER A 146 -22.33 4.80 -18.48
CA SER A 146 -23.58 4.47 -17.79
C SER A 146 -23.35 4.33 -16.27
N GLY A 147 -24.32 4.76 -15.47
CA GLY A 147 -24.32 4.48 -14.02
C GLY A 147 -24.35 2.98 -13.69
N ASP A 148 -24.81 2.13 -14.62
CA ASP A 148 -24.87 0.68 -14.50
C ASP A 148 -23.60 -0.04 -14.98
N ASP A 149 -22.60 0.70 -15.53
CA ASP A 149 -21.36 0.11 -15.98
C ASP A 149 -20.60 -0.54 -14.81
N SER A 150 -20.26 -1.81 -15.01
CA SER A 150 -19.37 -2.50 -14.09
C SER A 150 -17.96 -1.89 -14.10
N VAL A 151 -17.21 -2.07 -13.01
CA VAL A 151 -15.81 -1.61 -12.94
C VAL A 151 -14.96 -2.18 -14.07
N ALA A 152 -15.22 -3.41 -14.50
CA ALA A 152 -14.54 -4.03 -15.64
C ALA A 152 -14.85 -3.31 -16.96
N GLN A 153 -16.11 -2.87 -17.15
CA GLN A 153 -16.51 -2.09 -18.34
C GLN A 153 -15.88 -0.70 -18.32
N LEU A 154 -15.92 -0.01 -17.18
CA LEU A 154 -15.26 1.29 -17.00
C LEU A 154 -13.75 1.18 -17.25
N ALA A 155 -13.07 0.20 -16.68
CA ALA A 155 -11.64 -0.01 -16.88
C ALA A 155 -11.30 -0.29 -18.35
N LYS A 156 -12.11 -1.10 -19.03
CA LYS A 156 -11.94 -1.38 -20.47
C LYS A 156 -12.17 -0.12 -21.32
N HIS A 157 -13.20 0.66 -21.02
CA HIS A 157 -13.48 1.93 -21.72
C HIS A 157 -12.30 2.90 -21.53
N THR A 158 -11.84 3.07 -20.29
CA THR A 158 -10.67 3.91 -19.99
C THR A 158 -9.42 3.42 -20.74
N ALA A 159 -9.16 2.10 -20.78
CA ALA A 159 -8.03 1.54 -21.53
C ALA A 159 -8.09 1.86 -23.02
N LYS A 160 -9.27 1.86 -23.63
CA LYS A 160 -9.47 2.27 -25.03
C LYS A 160 -9.15 3.76 -25.23
N VAL A 161 -9.70 4.63 -24.39
CA VAL A 161 -9.43 6.07 -24.43
C VAL A 161 -7.94 6.36 -24.28
N LEU A 162 -7.27 5.61 -23.41
CA LEU A 162 -5.83 5.68 -23.21
C LEU A 162 -5.01 4.97 -24.30
N ALA A 163 -5.63 4.33 -25.30
CA ALA A 163 -5.01 3.52 -26.35
C ALA A 163 -4.07 2.42 -25.79
N ILE A 164 -4.49 1.78 -24.71
CA ILE A 164 -3.81 0.65 -24.05
C ILE A 164 -4.74 -0.58 -23.93
N ASP A 165 -5.84 -0.63 -24.68
CA ASP A 165 -6.65 -1.85 -24.73
C ASP A 165 -5.85 -2.98 -25.41
N ALA A 166 -5.67 -4.08 -24.68
CA ALA A 166 -4.93 -5.23 -25.15
C ALA A 166 -5.47 -5.80 -26.49
N ASN A 167 -6.77 -5.62 -26.76
CA ASN A 167 -7.37 -6.09 -28.01
C ASN A 167 -6.97 -5.24 -29.24
N GLU A 168 -6.57 -4.01 -29.02
CA GLU A 168 -6.18 -3.06 -30.07
C GLU A 168 -4.66 -3.00 -30.32
N ILE A 169 -3.87 -3.70 -29.49
CA ILE A 169 -2.43 -3.79 -29.65
C ILE A 169 -2.10 -4.75 -30.84
N ASP A 170 -1.25 -4.26 -31.75
CA ASP A 170 -0.75 -5.08 -32.84
C ASP A 170 0.16 -6.21 -32.31
N GLY A 171 -0.30 -7.44 -32.44
CA GLY A 171 0.43 -8.65 -32.06
C GLY A 171 1.26 -9.27 -33.19
N SER A 172 1.53 -8.56 -34.29
CA SER A 172 2.34 -9.08 -35.39
C SER A 172 3.82 -9.25 -35.02
N THR A 173 4.33 -8.40 -34.12
CA THR A 173 5.70 -8.46 -33.59
C THR A 173 5.73 -9.19 -32.24
N GLU A 174 6.92 -9.70 -31.88
CA GLU A 174 7.13 -10.34 -30.57
C GLU A 174 6.90 -9.36 -29.42
N ALA A 175 7.42 -8.16 -29.53
CA ALA A 175 7.20 -7.08 -28.54
C ALA A 175 5.72 -6.76 -28.40
N GLY A 176 4.96 -6.66 -29.50
CA GLY A 176 3.53 -6.45 -29.50
C GLY A 176 2.76 -7.58 -28.79
N LYS A 177 3.13 -8.84 -29.03
CA LYS A 177 2.54 -10.00 -28.33
C LYS A 177 2.75 -9.92 -26.82
N LEU A 178 3.98 -9.62 -26.38
CA LEU A 178 4.31 -9.48 -24.97
C LEU A 178 3.56 -8.29 -24.32
N THR A 179 3.52 -7.15 -25.00
CA THR A 179 2.75 -5.98 -24.56
C THR A 179 1.26 -6.32 -24.40
N LYS A 180 0.68 -6.97 -25.41
CA LYS A 180 -0.71 -7.43 -25.36
C LYS A 180 -0.98 -8.35 -24.17
N GLN A 181 -0.08 -9.29 -23.91
CA GLN A 181 -0.19 -10.22 -22.78
C GLN A 181 -0.15 -9.49 -21.42
N VAL A 182 0.77 -8.55 -21.22
CA VAL A 182 0.88 -7.78 -19.99
C VAL A 182 -0.36 -6.90 -19.79
N LEU A 183 -0.79 -6.16 -20.82
CA LEU A 183 -1.97 -5.30 -20.75
C LEU A 183 -3.25 -6.11 -20.52
N GLY A 184 -3.38 -7.29 -21.12
CA GLY A 184 -4.50 -8.20 -20.86
C GLY A 184 -4.55 -8.66 -19.41
N GLY A 185 -3.38 -8.98 -18.82
CA GLY A 185 -3.27 -9.28 -17.39
C GLY A 185 -3.67 -8.11 -16.51
N LEU A 186 -3.23 -6.91 -16.86
CA LEU A 186 -3.56 -5.67 -16.15
C LEU A 186 -5.08 -5.38 -16.19
N GLN A 187 -5.72 -5.52 -17.35
CA GLN A 187 -7.18 -5.38 -17.48
C GLN A 187 -7.95 -6.43 -16.67
N GLY A 188 -7.40 -7.63 -16.55
CA GLY A 188 -7.95 -8.72 -15.72
C GLY A 188 -8.01 -8.36 -14.23
N ILE A 189 -7.15 -7.45 -13.75
CA ILE A 189 -7.15 -7.00 -12.34
C ILE A 189 -8.50 -6.35 -11.99
N ALA A 190 -9.02 -5.46 -12.82
CA ALA A 190 -10.30 -4.78 -12.56
C ALA A 190 -11.46 -5.77 -12.39
N SER A 191 -11.53 -6.79 -13.28
CA SER A 191 -12.54 -7.86 -13.18
C SER A 191 -12.35 -8.69 -11.92
N GLY A 192 -11.11 -9.10 -11.63
CA GLY A 192 -10.78 -9.89 -10.44
C GLY A 192 -11.10 -9.16 -9.14
N VAL A 193 -10.79 -7.87 -9.03
CA VAL A 193 -11.14 -7.04 -7.87
C VAL A 193 -12.65 -6.96 -7.69
N ALA A 194 -13.42 -6.78 -8.78
CA ALA A 194 -14.88 -6.76 -8.72
C ALA A 194 -15.47 -8.09 -8.23
N GLU A 195 -14.95 -9.22 -8.72
CA GLU A 195 -15.37 -10.56 -8.26
C GLU A 195 -15.02 -10.82 -6.80
N TYR A 196 -13.81 -10.46 -6.38
CA TYR A 196 -13.40 -10.54 -4.97
C TYR A 196 -14.31 -9.70 -4.09
N ARG A 197 -14.65 -8.48 -4.49
CA ARG A 197 -15.58 -7.61 -3.76
C ARG A 197 -16.95 -8.26 -3.63
N ASN A 198 -17.48 -8.84 -4.68
CA ASN A 198 -18.78 -9.50 -4.65
C ASN A 198 -18.82 -10.70 -3.71
N ARG A 199 -17.72 -11.46 -3.62
CA ARG A 199 -17.64 -12.66 -2.79
C ARG A 199 -17.21 -12.37 -1.35
N PHE A 200 -16.24 -11.51 -1.14
CA PHE A 200 -15.57 -11.30 0.15
C PHE A 200 -15.79 -9.92 0.76
N GLY A 201 -16.33 -8.95 0.01
CA GLY A 201 -16.61 -7.60 0.52
C GLY A 201 -17.74 -7.57 1.56
N THR A 202 -17.84 -6.45 2.28
CA THR A 202 -18.76 -6.26 3.42
C THR A 202 -20.19 -5.91 3.02
N GLY A 203 -20.53 -5.79 1.73
CA GLY A 203 -21.83 -5.31 1.26
C GLY A 203 -23.03 -6.25 1.44
N HIS A 204 -22.83 -7.49 1.88
CA HIS A 204 -23.89 -8.48 2.09
C HIS A 204 -23.65 -9.28 3.36
N GLY A 205 -24.73 -9.70 4.02
CA GLY A 205 -24.67 -10.64 5.14
C GLY A 205 -23.97 -11.94 4.73
N LYS A 206 -23.17 -12.48 5.63
CA LYS A 206 -22.43 -13.73 5.41
C LYS A 206 -23.00 -14.84 6.29
N GLU A 207 -22.93 -16.06 5.80
CA GLU A 207 -23.28 -17.25 6.57
C GLU A 207 -22.30 -17.46 7.72
N ALA A 208 -22.74 -18.12 8.79
CA ALA A 208 -21.89 -18.39 9.96
C ALA A 208 -20.66 -19.27 9.63
N SER A 209 -20.71 -20.04 8.53
CA SER A 209 -19.62 -20.86 8.02
C SER A 209 -18.67 -20.11 7.07
N PHE A 210 -18.91 -18.82 6.81
CA PHE A 210 -18.09 -18.02 5.89
C PHE A 210 -16.65 -17.91 6.38
N GLN A 211 -15.71 -18.24 5.49
CA GLN A 211 -14.29 -18.07 5.75
C GLN A 211 -13.82 -16.73 5.21
N GLU A 212 -13.23 -15.94 6.08
CA GLU A 212 -12.62 -14.65 5.70
C GLU A 212 -11.44 -14.83 4.77
N LEU A 213 -11.20 -13.81 3.95
CA LEU A 213 -10.07 -13.79 3.05
C LEU A 213 -8.75 -13.64 3.85
N PRO A 214 -7.74 -14.49 3.60
CA PRO A 214 -6.42 -14.31 4.21
C PRO A 214 -5.80 -12.95 3.86
N ILE A 215 -5.16 -12.31 4.84
CA ILE A 215 -4.53 -10.97 4.72
C ILE A 215 -3.60 -10.89 3.49
N ARG A 216 -2.87 -11.97 3.17
CA ARG A 216 -1.99 -12.00 1.99
C ARG A 216 -2.72 -11.73 0.67
N HIS A 217 -3.97 -12.19 0.53
CA HIS A 217 -4.78 -11.94 -0.67
C HIS A 217 -5.29 -10.51 -0.72
N ALA A 218 -5.68 -9.92 0.41
CA ALA A 218 -6.02 -8.50 0.48
C ALA A 218 -4.81 -7.63 0.11
N LYS A 219 -3.62 -7.94 0.62
CA LYS A 219 -2.37 -7.25 0.25
C LYS A 219 -2.09 -7.36 -1.25
N LEU A 220 -2.31 -8.51 -1.86
CA LEU A 220 -2.17 -8.70 -3.32
C LEU A 220 -3.17 -7.84 -4.09
N ILE A 221 -4.45 -7.87 -3.71
CA ILE A 221 -5.50 -7.11 -4.38
C ILE A 221 -5.25 -5.61 -4.30
N VAL A 222 -4.89 -5.11 -3.11
CA VAL A 222 -4.54 -3.70 -2.91
C VAL A 222 -3.32 -3.31 -3.77
N GLY A 223 -2.26 -4.11 -3.76
CA GLY A 223 -1.07 -3.87 -4.58
C GLY A 223 -1.40 -3.82 -6.07
N ALA A 224 -2.15 -4.79 -6.57
CA ALA A 224 -2.59 -4.84 -7.96
C ALA A 224 -3.47 -3.62 -8.34
N THR A 225 -4.37 -3.22 -7.43
CA THR A 225 -5.21 -2.02 -7.62
C THR A 225 -4.37 -0.76 -7.75
N ILE A 226 -3.43 -0.53 -6.83
CA ILE A 226 -2.55 0.64 -6.87
C ILE A 226 -1.75 0.66 -8.18
N THR A 227 -1.17 -0.47 -8.58
CA THR A 227 -0.41 -0.58 -9.84
C THR A 227 -1.28 -0.26 -11.07
N LEU A 228 -2.52 -0.78 -11.12
CA LEU A 228 -3.45 -0.50 -12.21
C LEU A 228 -3.80 0.99 -12.29
N VAL A 229 -4.15 1.59 -11.16
CA VAL A 229 -4.55 3.00 -11.07
C VAL A 229 -3.38 3.93 -11.41
N GLU A 230 -2.18 3.63 -10.90
CA GLU A 230 -0.95 4.36 -11.22
C GLU A 230 -0.65 4.32 -12.71
N TYR A 231 -0.66 3.13 -13.32
CA TYR A 231 -0.39 2.98 -14.74
C TYR A 231 -1.41 3.70 -15.62
N TYR A 232 -2.71 3.66 -15.28
CA TYR A 232 -3.74 4.40 -16.02
C TYR A 232 -3.53 5.90 -15.91
N TRP A 233 -3.23 6.40 -14.72
CA TRP A 233 -3.02 7.81 -14.50
C TRP A 233 -1.74 8.33 -15.17
N GLU A 234 -0.62 7.63 -15.03
CA GLU A 234 0.63 7.98 -15.72
C GLU A 234 0.46 7.99 -17.24
N THR A 235 -0.26 7.00 -17.79
CA THR A 235 -0.57 6.96 -19.22
C THR A 235 -1.42 8.16 -19.64
N TYR A 236 -2.42 8.52 -18.84
CA TYR A 236 -3.24 9.69 -19.06
C TYR A 236 -2.39 10.98 -19.09
N GLU A 237 -1.60 11.22 -18.07
CA GLU A 237 -0.75 12.42 -17.99
C GLU A 237 0.28 12.47 -19.14
N TRP A 238 0.90 11.33 -19.44
CA TRP A 238 1.84 11.26 -20.56
C TRP A 238 1.16 11.58 -21.89
N ARG A 239 0.03 10.97 -22.20
CA ARG A 239 -0.69 11.21 -23.44
C ARG A 239 -1.21 12.63 -23.57
N LYS A 240 -1.69 13.20 -22.45
CA LYS A 240 -2.07 14.61 -22.38
C LYS A 240 -0.88 15.53 -22.64
N GLY A 241 0.27 15.26 -22.05
CA GLY A 241 1.52 16.00 -22.31
C GLY A 241 1.99 15.93 -23.76
N GLN A 242 1.66 14.86 -24.51
CA GLN A 242 1.93 14.70 -25.92
C GLN A 242 0.85 15.33 -26.82
N GLY A 243 -0.23 15.85 -26.29
CA GLY A 243 -1.36 16.42 -27.05
C GLY A 243 -2.28 15.38 -27.70
N TYR A 244 -2.21 14.11 -27.27
CA TYR A 244 -3.11 13.03 -27.74
C TYR A 244 -4.45 13.01 -26.99
N LEU A 245 -4.53 13.67 -25.86
CA LEU A 245 -5.71 13.79 -25.00
C LEU A 245 -5.96 15.26 -24.66
N LYS A 246 -7.23 15.55 -24.27
CA LYS A 246 -7.66 16.88 -23.82
C LYS A 246 -7.08 17.26 -22.46
#